data_86781b14696e625c8797dd383d65ae79
#
_entry.id   86781b14696e625c8797dd383d65ae79
#
_cell.length_a   1.000
_cell.length_b   1.000
_cell.length_c   1.000
_cell.angle_alpha   90.00
_cell.angle_beta   90.00
_cell.angle_gamma   90.00
#
_symmetry.space_group_name_H-M   'P 1'
#
loop_
_entity.id
_entity.type
_entity.pdbx_description
1 polymer ?
#
loop_
_entity_poly.entity_id
_entity_poly.type
_entity_poly.pdbx_seq_one_letter_code
_entity_poly.pdbx_strand_id
1 'polypeptide(L)'
;MRIKQLIVIILIILVVLTALLPQLTHANAIVNESQMDKEVRQGMHDYHIPGLAVGVVKDGRIVFLKGYGKADDTGREVTPETPFILGSVSKPITATAIMQLSEQGKLRLDEPVLAYLPWLQVDGPTGGREATVRDLLRQTSGWSTYDGRAIMAAQGHTAEEIMERQGKLKLERQPGERFGYSNVNYMLLGAIIEQVSGEPYAAYIENYIFQPLDMTDSYADPSTARENGLASGYQTVFGKLMEIKPDISPALVPAGYLAASARDMTHFLLSQMNGGQYRDATVLSAASTGLMQRYEAGFPYGLGWFTTSEWISHGGDAENYHADVMMHTDGSWGIVVLMNTNDVLLTSLYGNGYGDLSFRLLEAAGNGSLFSSLLIEPVKFGAIAPYLNLGIAALAIWLIWSLYRLVGGPNSARHVSKWLIVRGSLLTVIDLIVPLLFLLQFPVEMGAPWRTILRFVPGWGHALFIIPMLFIFVWLLEGLLLFYRLRRTDRGHEVIEGLR
;
A
#
# COMPACT_ATOMS: atom_id res chain seq x y z
N MET A 1 -42.90 44.29 43.70
CA MET A 1 -41.77 44.31 42.71
C MET A 1 -42.25 45.12 41.50
N ARG A 2 -41.57 46.23 41.16
CA ARG A 2 -42.03 47.13 40.07
C ARG A 2 -41.82 46.39 38.70
N ILE A 3 -42.77 46.50 37.78
CA ILE A 3 -42.80 45.84 36.45
C ILE A 3 -41.43 45.95 35.73
N LYS A 4 -40.73 47.08 35.85
CA LYS A 4 -39.40 47.28 35.30
C LYS A 4 -38.35 46.31 35.86
N GLN A 5 -38.43 45.94 37.13
CA GLN A 5 -37.49 44.95 37.73
C GLN A 5 -37.79 43.53 37.27
N LEU A 6 -39.07 43.21 37.03
CA LEU A 6 -39.45 41.91 36.48
C LEU A 6 -38.96 41.74 35.04
N ILE A 7 -39.08 42.80 34.21
CA ILE A 7 -38.57 42.79 32.81
C ILE A 7 -37.07 42.63 32.77
N VAL A 8 -36.31 43.31 33.63
CA VAL A 8 -34.84 43.17 33.71
C VAL A 8 -34.42 41.74 34.10
N ILE A 9 -35.12 41.13 35.07
CA ILE A 9 -34.88 39.74 35.49
C ILE A 9 -35.18 38.74 34.33
N ILE A 10 -36.27 38.95 33.61
CA ILE A 10 -36.61 38.10 32.46
C ILE A 10 -35.59 38.24 31.34
N LEU A 11 -35.08 39.45 31.05
CA LEU A 11 -34.03 39.67 30.06
C LEU A 11 -32.68 39.04 30.48
N ILE A 12 -32.33 39.12 31.76
CA ILE A 12 -31.13 38.45 32.28
C ILE A 12 -31.25 36.93 32.17
N ILE A 13 -32.39 36.36 32.51
CA ILE A 13 -32.69 34.93 32.37
C ILE A 13 -32.61 34.50 30.89
N LEU A 14 -33.16 35.30 29.96
CA LEU A 14 -33.10 35.03 28.54
C LEU A 14 -31.63 35.07 28.00
N VAL A 15 -30.82 36.06 28.43
CA VAL A 15 -29.42 36.18 28.07
C VAL A 15 -28.60 35.00 28.64
N VAL A 16 -28.89 34.58 29.88
CA VAL A 16 -28.26 33.42 30.50
C VAL A 16 -28.69 32.13 29.79
N LEU A 17 -29.95 31.97 29.43
CA LEU A 17 -30.46 30.85 28.66
C LEU A 17 -29.86 30.83 27.26
N THR A 18 -29.74 31.94 26.55
CA THR A 18 -29.13 32.02 25.24
C THR A 18 -27.60 31.80 25.29
N ALA A 19 -26.95 32.16 26.38
CA ALA A 19 -25.51 31.85 26.59
C ALA A 19 -25.26 30.39 26.98
N LEU A 20 -26.25 29.73 27.59
CA LEU A 20 -26.18 28.30 27.94
C LEU A 20 -26.66 27.37 26.82
N LEU A 21 -27.48 27.84 25.88
CA LEU A 21 -27.95 27.07 24.72
C LEU A 21 -26.79 26.51 23.84
N PRO A 22 -25.73 27.23 23.54
CA PRO A 22 -24.58 26.66 22.80
C PRO A 22 -23.83 25.57 23.57
N GLN A 23 -23.85 25.61 24.90
CA GLN A 23 -23.21 24.58 25.74
C GLN A 23 -24.06 23.32 25.89
N LEU A 24 -25.38 23.41 25.69
CA LEU A 24 -26.30 22.27 25.72
C LEU A 24 -26.44 21.58 24.36
N THR A 25 -26.05 22.23 23.27
CA THR A 25 -26.07 21.65 21.91
C THR A 25 -24.77 20.91 21.52
N HIS A 26 -23.76 20.87 22.37
CA HIS A 26 -22.76 19.83 22.32
C HIS A 26 -23.36 18.55 22.94
N ALA A 27 -24.51 18.12 22.43
CA ALA A 27 -24.93 16.75 22.59
C ALA A 27 -23.73 15.91 22.06
N ASN A 28 -23.11 15.15 22.96
CA ASN A 28 -22.15 14.13 22.61
C ASN A 28 -22.76 13.36 21.44
N ALA A 29 -22.31 13.60 20.21
CA ALA A 29 -22.72 12.78 19.08
C ALA A 29 -22.21 11.38 19.43
N ILE A 30 -23.06 10.59 20.05
CA ILE A 30 -22.84 9.18 20.34
C ILE A 30 -22.72 8.55 18.96
N VAL A 31 -21.57 7.89 18.70
CA VAL A 31 -21.40 7.11 17.46
C VAL A 31 -22.59 6.17 17.34
N ASN A 32 -23.27 6.22 16.21
CA ASN A 32 -24.39 5.30 15.97
C ASN A 32 -23.82 3.91 15.65
N GLU A 33 -23.68 3.07 16.67
CA GLU A 33 -23.14 1.71 16.54
C GLU A 33 -23.88 0.88 15.49
N SER A 34 -25.20 1.01 15.41
CA SER A 34 -26.01 0.29 14.42
C SER A 34 -25.68 0.72 12.99
N GLN A 35 -25.44 2.00 12.76
CA GLN A 35 -25.03 2.52 11.45
C GLN A 35 -23.59 2.06 11.13
N MET A 36 -22.69 2.14 12.10
CA MET A 36 -21.33 1.62 11.95
C MET A 36 -21.32 0.13 11.60
N ASP A 37 -22.06 -0.69 12.34
CA ASP A 37 -22.19 -2.12 12.09
C ASP A 37 -22.72 -2.41 10.67
N LYS A 38 -23.69 -1.63 10.21
CA LYS A 38 -24.24 -1.76 8.87
C LYS A 38 -23.21 -1.44 7.79
N GLU A 39 -22.51 -0.30 7.91
CA GLU A 39 -21.51 0.13 6.93
C GLU A 39 -20.31 -0.84 6.89
N VAL A 40 -19.82 -1.31 8.05
CA VAL A 40 -18.75 -2.30 8.11
C VAL A 40 -19.16 -3.59 7.41
N ARG A 41 -20.33 -4.16 7.76
CA ARG A 41 -20.81 -5.42 7.14
C ARG A 41 -21.03 -5.30 5.65
N GLN A 42 -21.55 -4.15 5.20
CA GLN A 42 -21.74 -3.87 3.77
C GLN A 42 -20.39 -3.78 3.06
N GLY A 43 -19.41 -3.05 3.63
CA GLY A 43 -18.06 -2.96 3.06
C GLY A 43 -17.35 -4.32 3.02
N MET A 44 -17.43 -5.10 4.10
CA MET A 44 -16.86 -6.45 4.13
C MET A 44 -17.46 -7.36 3.05
N HIS A 45 -18.77 -7.25 2.82
CA HIS A 45 -19.44 -8.00 1.76
C HIS A 45 -19.01 -7.53 0.37
N ASP A 46 -19.01 -6.21 0.13
CA ASP A 46 -18.74 -5.61 -1.19
C ASP A 46 -17.29 -5.80 -1.63
N TYR A 47 -16.35 -5.77 -0.68
CA TYR A 47 -14.91 -5.91 -0.92
C TYR A 47 -14.35 -7.30 -0.56
N HIS A 48 -15.21 -8.27 -0.21
CA HIS A 48 -14.81 -9.63 0.20
C HIS A 48 -13.76 -9.65 1.31
N ILE A 49 -13.94 -8.82 2.34
CA ILE A 49 -13.02 -8.72 3.49
C ILE A 49 -13.34 -9.82 4.52
N PRO A 50 -12.42 -10.79 4.80
CA PRO A 50 -12.70 -11.86 5.74
C PRO A 50 -12.77 -11.39 7.19
N GLY A 51 -11.86 -10.49 7.57
CA GLY A 51 -11.73 -9.93 8.91
C GLY A 51 -11.33 -8.46 8.88
N LEU A 52 -11.92 -7.68 9.79
CA LEU A 52 -11.72 -6.23 9.88
C LEU A 52 -11.82 -5.78 11.34
N ALA A 53 -10.97 -4.82 11.73
CA ALA A 53 -11.08 -4.14 13.01
C ALA A 53 -11.15 -2.63 12.81
N VAL A 54 -12.01 -1.94 13.57
CA VAL A 54 -12.21 -0.49 13.50
C VAL A 54 -12.05 0.12 14.88
N GLY A 55 -11.31 1.23 14.96
CA GLY A 55 -11.26 2.11 16.10
C GLY A 55 -11.59 3.55 15.69
N VAL A 56 -12.50 4.22 16.40
CA VAL A 56 -12.83 5.64 16.20
C VAL A 56 -12.51 6.42 17.46
N VAL A 57 -11.81 7.51 17.26
CA VAL A 57 -11.43 8.47 18.33
C VAL A 57 -12.15 9.77 18.08
N LYS A 58 -12.68 10.36 19.17
CA LYS A 58 -13.31 11.67 19.14
C LYS A 58 -12.98 12.43 20.42
N ASP A 59 -12.61 13.71 20.28
CA ASP A 59 -12.35 14.60 21.41
C ASP A 59 -11.44 13.96 22.50
N GLY A 60 -10.35 13.31 22.05
CA GLY A 60 -9.35 12.66 22.90
C GLY A 60 -9.79 11.34 23.56
N ARG A 61 -10.86 10.71 23.08
CA ARG A 61 -11.39 9.45 23.62
C ARG A 61 -11.70 8.44 22.53
N ILE A 62 -11.54 7.16 22.83
CA ILE A 62 -12.05 6.08 21.97
C ILE A 62 -13.56 6.03 22.15
N VAL A 63 -14.31 6.25 21.05
CA VAL A 63 -15.78 6.29 21.03
C VAL A 63 -16.39 5.08 20.34
N PHE A 64 -15.59 4.34 19.57
CA PHE A 64 -15.97 3.07 18.96
C PHE A 64 -14.74 2.19 18.79
N LEU A 65 -14.84 0.88 19.13
CA LEU A 65 -13.74 -0.05 18.98
C LEU A 65 -14.30 -1.47 18.86
N LYS A 66 -14.16 -2.09 17.67
CA LYS A 66 -14.80 -3.38 17.41
C LYS A 66 -14.11 -4.17 16.30
N GLY A 67 -14.06 -5.50 16.47
CA GLY A 67 -13.64 -6.46 15.46
C GLY A 67 -14.82 -7.12 14.77
N TYR A 68 -14.62 -7.58 13.53
CA TYR A 68 -15.63 -8.21 12.70
C TYR A 68 -15.02 -9.35 11.87
N GLY A 69 -15.80 -10.39 11.65
CA GLY A 69 -15.42 -11.49 10.78
C GLY A 69 -14.34 -12.39 11.39
N LYS A 70 -13.52 -12.99 10.55
CA LYS A 70 -12.58 -14.06 10.92
C LYS A 70 -11.14 -13.59 10.85
N ALA A 71 -10.38 -13.92 11.89
CA ALA A 71 -8.95 -13.69 11.93
C ALA A 71 -8.17 -14.77 11.17
N ASP A 72 -8.72 -15.99 11.04
CA ASP A 72 -8.08 -17.12 10.35
C ASP A 72 -9.10 -18.19 9.90
N ASP A 73 -8.61 -19.20 9.21
CA ASP A 73 -9.42 -20.31 8.68
C ASP A 73 -9.91 -21.30 9.77
N THR A 74 -9.39 -21.19 11.00
CA THR A 74 -9.92 -22.01 12.13
C THR A 74 -11.26 -21.47 12.64
N GLY A 75 -11.64 -20.26 12.22
CA GLY A 75 -12.84 -19.57 12.63
C GLY A 75 -12.65 -18.66 13.86
N ARG A 76 -11.41 -18.40 14.28
CA ARG A 76 -11.10 -17.41 15.31
C ARG A 76 -11.65 -16.04 14.87
N GLU A 77 -12.42 -15.40 15.73
CA GLU A 77 -13.00 -14.09 15.45
C GLU A 77 -11.95 -12.97 15.55
N VAL A 78 -12.13 -11.93 14.76
CA VAL A 78 -11.38 -10.69 14.92
C VAL A 78 -11.91 -9.93 16.14
N THR A 79 -11.00 -9.55 17.02
CA THR A 79 -11.26 -8.68 18.18
C THR A 79 -10.50 -7.35 18.03
N PRO A 80 -10.78 -6.33 18.83
CA PRO A 80 -9.99 -5.11 18.86
C PRO A 80 -8.49 -5.32 19.12
N GLU A 81 -8.13 -6.41 19.77
CA GLU A 81 -6.77 -6.82 20.15
C GLU A 81 -6.08 -7.66 19.08
N THR A 82 -6.80 -8.10 18.06
CA THR A 82 -6.20 -8.89 16.97
C THR A 82 -5.17 -8.07 16.21
N PRO A 83 -3.89 -8.49 16.10
CA PRO A 83 -2.89 -7.78 15.31
C PRO A 83 -3.09 -7.99 13.81
N PHE A 84 -2.78 -6.95 13.03
CA PHE A 84 -2.72 -6.94 11.57
C PHE A 84 -1.41 -6.32 11.11
N ILE A 85 -0.89 -6.71 9.95
CA ILE A 85 0.21 -6.00 9.30
C ILE A 85 -0.30 -4.65 8.80
N LEU A 86 0.42 -3.59 9.15
CA LEU A 86 -0.01 -2.20 8.93
C LEU A 86 0.25 -1.66 7.52
N GLY A 87 1.01 -2.41 6.69
CA GLY A 87 1.47 -1.82 5.44
C GLY A 87 2.20 -0.50 5.69
N SER A 88 2.03 0.44 4.79
CA SER A 88 2.68 1.76 4.89
C SER A 88 2.27 2.63 6.08
N VAL A 89 1.23 2.26 6.84
CA VAL A 89 0.94 2.87 8.15
C VAL A 89 2.07 2.65 9.18
N SER A 90 3.02 1.76 8.89
CA SER A 90 4.30 1.65 9.62
C SER A 90 5.15 2.93 9.55
N LYS A 91 5.02 3.73 8.49
CA LYS A 91 5.87 4.91 8.25
C LYS A 91 5.70 6.03 9.27
N PRO A 92 4.49 6.43 9.68
CA PRO A 92 4.32 7.38 10.78
C PRO A 92 5.02 6.95 12.07
N ILE A 93 5.02 5.66 12.40
CA ILE A 93 5.67 5.11 13.58
C ILE A 93 7.20 5.20 13.43
N THR A 94 7.75 4.80 12.28
CA THR A 94 9.18 4.96 11.96
C THR A 94 9.61 6.43 11.97
N ALA A 95 8.78 7.33 11.44
CA ALA A 95 9.05 8.77 11.47
C ALA A 95 9.07 9.32 12.90
N THR A 96 8.18 8.84 13.79
CA THR A 96 8.18 9.20 15.21
C THR A 96 9.51 8.81 15.87
N ALA A 97 10.05 7.63 15.58
CA ALA A 97 11.37 7.19 16.09
C ALA A 97 12.51 8.11 15.62
N ILE A 98 12.55 8.49 14.35
CA ILE A 98 13.53 9.45 13.82
C ILE A 98 13.40 10.80 14.51
N MET A 99 12.18 11.28 14.73
CA MET A 99 11.95 12.55 15.43
C MET A 99 12.38 12.50 16.89
N GLN A 100 12.18 11.37 17.59
CA GLN A 100 12.72 11.17 18.95
C GLN A 100 14.25 11.28 18.98
N LEU A 101 14.94 10.60 18.06
CA LEU A 101 16.40 10.68 17.96
C LEU A 101 16.88 12.10 17.61
N SER A 102 16.11 12.83 16.81
CA SER A 102 16.38 14.23 16.51
C SER A 102 16.21 15.14 17.74
N GLU A 103 15.14 14.96 18.53
CA GLU A 103 14.94 15.70 19.80
C GLU A 103 16.02 15.42 20.82
N GLN A 104 16.55 14.20 20.85
CA GLN A 104 17.68 13.80 21.69
C GLN A 104 19.02 14.37 21.20
N GLY A 105 19.04 15.07 20.05
CA GLY A 105 20.29 15.60 19.45
C GLY A 105 21.21 14.51 18.87
N LYS A 106 20.73 13.26 18.75
CA LYS A 106 21.51 12.14 18.22
C LYS A 106 21.61 12.15 16.70
N LEU A 107 20.66 12.79 16.01
CA LEU A 107 20.70 13.01 14.58
C LEU A 107 20.18 14.41 14.22
N ARG A 108 20.52 14.87 13.01
CA ARG A 108 20.03 16.14 12.45
C ARG A 108 19.24 15.86 11.18
N LEU A 109 18.01 16.40 11.10
CA LEU A 109 17.14 16.16 9.95
C LEU A 109 17.73 16.64 8.62
N ASP A 110 18.52 17.71 8.66
CA ASP A 110 19.12 18.34 7.47
C ASP A 110 20.54 17.83 7.17
N GLU A 111 20.99 16.80 7.88
CA GLU A 111 22.25 16.10 7.61
C GLU A 111 22.08 15.13 6.42
N PRO A 112 23.08 15.01 5.54
CA PRO A 112 23.08 14.01 4.48
C PRO A 112 22.92 12.58 5.00
N VAL A 113 22.12 11.76 4.28
CA VAL A 113 21.94 10.34 4.60
C VAL A 113 23.27 9.59 4.65
N LEU A 114 24.22 9.94 3.78
CA LEU A 114 25.54 9.31 3.70
C LEU A 114 26.38 9.54 4.95
N ALA A 115 26.10 10.56 5.77
CA ALA A 115 26.77 10.76 7.06
C ALA A 115 26.41 9.65 8.06
N TYR A 116 25.20 9.08 7.96
CA TYR A 116 24.73 7.98 8.81
C TYR A 116 24.92 6.61 8.18
N LEU A 117 24.82 6.51 6.83
CA LEU A 117 24.91 5.28 6.06
C LEU A 117 26.00 5.38 4.99
N PRO A 118 27.30 5.36 5.39
CA PRO A 118 28.43 5.55 4.46
C PRO A 118 28.58 4.43 3.42
N TRP A 119 27.98 3.27 3.65
CA TRP A 119 27.94 2.15 2.71
C TRP A 119 26.96 2.37 1.54
N LEU A 120 26.02 3.31 1.65
CA LEU A 120 25.00 3.55 0.63
C LEU A 120 25.64 4.13 -0.64
N GLN A 121 25.45 3.45 -1.76
CA GLN A 121 25.93 3.91 -3.06
C GLN A 121 24.79 4.61 -3.81
N VAL A 122 24.99 5.88 -4.12
CA VAL A 122 24.03 6.70 -4.88
C VAL A 122 24.68 7.13 -6.19
N ASP A 123 23.95 6.96 -7.30
CA ASP A 123 24.32 7.46 -8.62
C ASP A 123 23.38 8.60 -8.99
N GLY A 124 23.92 9.79 -9.20
CA GLY A 124 23.13 10.99 -9.45
C GLY A 124 23.88 12.05 -10.22
N PRO A 125 23.20 13.09 -10.69
CA PRO A 125 23.84 14.17 -11.42
C PRO A 125 24.94 14.84 -10.58
N THR A 126 26.12 14.97 -11.18
CA THR A 126 27.25 15.66 -10.56
C THR A 126 26.91 17.11 -10.25
N GLY A 127 27.15 17.54 -9.01
CA GLY A 127 26.92 18.93 -8.57
C GLY A 127 25.56 19.21 -7.93
N GLY A 128 24.72 18.18 -7.73
CA GLY A 128 23.48 18.29 -6.93
C GLY A 128 23.75 18.21 -5.41
N ARG A 129 22.77 18.64 -4.59
CA ARG A 129 22.83 18.37 -3.16
C ARG A 129 22.54 16.89 -2.84
N GLU A 130 23.10 16.41 -1.74
CA GLU A 130 22.81 15.09 -1.23
C GLU A 130 21.42 15.02 -0.58
N ALA A 131 20.80 13.84 -0.62
CA ALA A 131 19.54 13.62 0.10
C ALA A 131 19.78 13.63 1.61
N THR A 132 18.93 14.36 2.34
CA THR A 132 18.98 14.46 3.79
C THR A 132 17.98 13.52 4.47
N VAL A 133 18.08 13.32 5.78
CA VAL A 133 17.10 12.57 6.58
C VAL A 133 15.69 13.17 6.40
N ARG A 134 15.58 14.50 6.34
CA ARG A 134 14.31 15.20 6.05
C ARG A 134 13.73 14.83 4.69
N ASP A 135 14.57 14.69 3.67
CA ASP A 135 14.11 14.30 2.34
C ASP A 135 13.54 12.86 2.33
N LEU A 136 14.15 11.95 3.12
CA LEU A 136 13.59 10.60 3.28
C LEU A 136 12.22 10.66 3.95
N LEU A 137 12.11 11.38 5.07
CA LEU A 137 10.84 11.54 5.82
C LEU A 137 9.73 12.14 4.96
N ARG A 138 10.06 13.15 4.11
CA ARG A 138 9.13 13.88 3.25
C ARG A 138 8.87 13.20 1.90
N GLN A 139 9.51 12.08 1.61
CA GLN A 139 9.42 11.45 0.29
C GLN A 139 9.90 12.38 -0.85
N THR A 140 10.95 13.16 -0.59
CA THR A 140 11.57 14.08 -1.56
C THR A 140 13.03 13.74 -1.86
N SER A 141 13.47 12.52 -1.56
CA SER A 141 14.85 12.06 -1.74
C SER A 141 15.33 12.04 -3.20
N GLY A 142 14.40 12.02 -4.16
CA GLY A 142 14.71 11.89 -5.59
C GLY A 142 14.74 10.45 -6.10
N TRP A 143 14.64 9.44 -5.23
CA TRP A 143 14.55 8.04 -5.67
C TRP A 143 13.18 7.69 -6.23
N SER A 144 13.15 6.72 -7.16
CA SER A 144 11.93 6.37 -7.89
C SER A 144 10.93 5.59 -7.05
N THR A 145 9.65 5.73 -7.39
CA THR A 145 8.59 4.85 -6.89
C THR A 145 8.80 3.40 -7.36
N TYR A 146 9.32 3.22 -8.58
CA TYR A 146 9.63 1.92 -9.14
C TYR A 146 10.66 1.16 -8.29
N ASP A 147 11.79 1.80 -7.94
CA ASP A 147 12.80 1.21 -7.06
C ASP A 147 12.22 0.95 -5.66
N GLY A 148 11.41 1.89 -5.14
CA GLY A 148 10.71 1.73 -3.88
C GLY A 148 9.76 0.53 -3.84
N ARG A 149 9.11 0.20 -4.95
CA ARG A 149 8.31 -1.02 -5.08
C ARG A 149 9.15 -2.26 -5.35
N ALA A 150 10.26 -2.10 -6.05
CA ALA A 150 11.17 -3.20 -6.33
C ALA A 150 11.75 -3.84 -5.07
N ILE A 151 12.10 -3.05 -4.06
CA ILE A 151 12.65 -3.57 -2.80
C ILE A 151 11.63 -4.36 -1.99
N MET A 152 10.32 -4.12 -2.15
CA MET A 152 9.27 -4.85 -1.40
C MET A 152 9.25 -6.36 -1.72
N ALA A 153 9.87 -6.77 -2.82
CA ALA A 153 10.08 -8.17 -3.16
C ALA A 153 11.58 -8.58 -3.04
N ALA A 154 12.41 -7.76 -2.41
CA ALA A 154 13.82 -8.06 -2.21
C ALA A 154 14.02 -9.06 -1.07
N GLN A 155 15.12 -9.82 -1.17
CA GLN A 155 15.60 -10.71 -0.12
C GLN A 155 16.84 -10.10 0.52
N GLY A 156 16.97 -10.20 1.83
CA GLY A 156 18.09 -9.70 2.63
C GLY A 156 17.60 -9.44 4.06
N HIS A 157 18.49 -9.51 5.03
CA HIS A 157 18.15 -9.25 6.43
C HIS A 157 18.36 -7.78 6.81
N THR A 158 19.32 -7.12 6.17
CA THR A 158 19.65 -5.72 6.41
C THR A 158 19.39 -4.85 5.19
N ALA A 159 19.23 -3.54 5.40
CA ALA A 159 19.09 -2.58 4.32
C ALA A 159 20.34 -2.56 3.43
N GLU A 160 21.54 -2.72 4.02
CA GLU A 160 22.81 -2.80 3.30
C GLU A 160 22.82 -4.00 2.33
N GLU A 161 22.50 -5.21 2.80
CA GLU A 161 22.39 -6.41 1.94
C GLU A 161 21.40 -6.24 0.79
N ILE A 162 20.25 -5.61 1.05
CA ILE A 162 19.26 -5.33 0.00
C ILE A 162 19.86 -4.38 -1.03
N MET A 163 20.51 -3.30 -0.58
CA MET A 163 21.08 -2.29 -1.48
C MET A 163 22.30 -2.82 -2.25
N GLU A 164 23.15 -3.65 -1.66
CA GLU A 164 24.25 -4.31 -2.38
C GLU A 164 23.73 -5.15 -3.56
N ARG A 165 22.60 -5.86 -3.36
CA ARG A 165 21.99 -6.68 -4.42
C ARG A 165 21.24 -5.86 -5.47
N GLN A 166 20.67 -4.70 -5.09
CA GLN A 166 19.99 -3.78 -6.02
C GLN A 166 21.02 -2.96 -6.83
N GLY A 167 22.21 -2.77 -6.32
CA GLY A 167 23.22 -1.89 -6.88
C GLY A 167 23.03 -0.43 -6.47
N LYS A 168 23.62 0.49 -7.22
CA LYS A 168 23.56 1.91 -6.92
C LYS A 168 22.13 2.44 -7.06
N LEU A 169 21.66 3.19 -6.05
CA LEU A 169 20.41 3.95 -6.15
C LEU A 169 20.56 5.08 -7.16
N LYS A 170 19.69 5.09 -8.15
CA LYS A 170 19.66 6.16 -9.15
C LYS A 170 18.71 7.26 -8.75
N LEU A 171 19.18 8.50 -8.75
CA LEU A 171 18.33 9.67 -8.59
C LEU A 171 17.62 9.98 -9.91
N GLU A 172 16.29 9.96 -9.90
CA GLU A 172 15.47 10.42 -11.03
C GLU A 172 15.31 11.95 -11.05
N ARG A 173 15.51 12.59 -9.90
CA ARG A 173 15.37 14.04 -9.70
C ARG A 173 16.27 14.52 -8.57
N GLN A 174 16.44 15.85 -8.47
CA GLN A 174 17.20 16.43 -7.36
C GLN A 174 16.46 16.24 -6.02
N PRO A 175 17.19 15.89 -4.93
CA PRO A 175 16.59 15.84 -3.60
C PRO A 175 15.92 17.17 -3.23
N GLY A 176 14.73 17.11 -2.64
CA GLY A 176 13.93 18.27 -2.25
C GLY A 176 13.14 18.94 -3.37
N GLU A 177 13.31 18.54 -4.63
CA GLU A 177 12.65 19.17 -5.79
C GLU A 177 11.13 18.96 -5.76
N ARG A 178 10.68 17.74 -5.56
CA ARG A 178 9.26 17.38 -5.53
C ARG A 178 9.00 16.06 -4.82
N PHE A 179 7.76 15.83 -4.49
CA PHE A 179 7.27 14.57 -3.93
C PHE A 179 7.48 13.39 -4.91
N GLY A 180 7.94 12.26 -4.37
CA GLY A 180 8.08 11.00 -5.08
C GLY A 180 8.15 9.85 -4.09
N TYR A 181 7.00 9.18 -3.88
CA TYR A 181 6.88 8.12 -2.88
C TYR A 181 7.79 6.93 -3.19
N SER A 182 8.67 6.58 -2.25
CA SER A 182 9.58 5.45 -2.37
C SER A 182 9.75 4.72 -1.03
N ASN A 183 9.54 3.41 -1.03
CA ASN A 183 9.75 2.58 0.18
C ASN A 183 11.23 2.51 0.58
N VAL A 184 12.16 2.76 -0.36
CA VAL A 184 13.60 2.87 -0.05
C VAL A 184 13.82 3.88 1.06
N ASN A 185 13.11 5.02 1.05
CA ASN A 185 13.28 6.06 2.06
C ASN A 185 13.10 5.51 3.48
N TYR A 186 12.04 4.76 3.71
CA TYR A 186 11.72 4.27 5.05
C TYR A 186 12.51 3.02 5.46
N MET A 187 12.94 2.19 4.50
CA MET A 187 13.93 1.16 4.76
C MET A 187 15.25 1.80 5.26
N LEU A 188 15.73 2.86 4.62
CA LEU A 188 16.95 3.57 5.04
C LEU A 188 16.75 4.32 6.36
N LEU A 189 15.57 4.89 6.64
CA LEU A 189 15.27 5.48 7.96
C LEU A 189 15.35 4.41 9.07
N GLY A 190 14.90 3.18 8.81
CA GLY A 190 15.09 2.07 9.75
C GLY A 190 16.59 1.79 10.03
N ALA A 191 17.40 1.72 8.98
CA ALA A 191 18.86 1.55 9.14
C ALA A 191 19.51 2.73 9.88
N ILE A 192 19.04 3.97 9.67
CA ILE A 192 19.51 5.15 10.42
C ILE A 192 19.14 5.03 11.89
N ILE A 193 17.92 4.54 12.23
CA ILE A 193 17.54 4.31 13.63
C ILE A 193 18.51 3.33 14.29
N GLU A 194 18.81 2.20 13.66
CA GLU A 194 19.77 1.20 14.18
C GLU A 194 21.18 1.81 14.35
N GLN A 195 21.67 2.50 13.32
CA GLN A 195 23.01 3.11 13.36
C GLN A 195 23.17 4.16 14.45
N VAL A 196 22.14 4.99 14.66
CA VAL A 196 22.19 6.14 15.58
C VAL A 196 21.86 5.74 17.01
N SER A 197 20.92 4.82 17.22
CA SER A 197 20.53 4.34 18.56
C SER A 197 21.51 3.30 19.10
N GLY A 198 22.11 2.47 18.23
CA GLY A 198 22.89 1.30 18.61
C GLY A 198 22.01 0.10 18.99
N GLU A 199 20.70 0.17 18.74
CA GLU A 199 19.72 -0.89 19.02
C GLU A 199 19.10 -1.40 17.72
N PRO A 200 18.70 -2.69 17.63
CA PRO A 200 17.89 -3.18 16.52
C PRO A 200 16.61 -2.35 16.37
N TYR A 201 16.16 -2.12 15.13
CA TYR A 201 14.95 -1.33 14.84
C TYR A 201 13.74 -1.83 15.64
N ALA A 202 13.51 -3.15 15.68
CA ALA A 202 12.38 -3.73 16.41
C ALA A 202 12.43 -3.36 17.91
N ALA A 203 13.60 -3.53 18.54
CA ALA A 203 13.77 -3.20 19.96
C ALA A 203 13.52 -1.69 20.23
N TYR A 204 14.00 -0.83 19.34
CA TYR A 204 13.77 0.61 19.48
C TYR A 204 12.28 0.95 19.43
N ILE A 205 11.54 0.44 18.43
CA ILE A 205 10.10 0.71 18.28
C ILE A 205 9.32 0.17 19.49
N GLU A 206 9.60 -1.05 19.92
CA GLU A 206 8.92 -1.66 21.06
C GLU A 206 9.17 -0.91 22.37
N ASN A 207 10.42 -0.58 22.66
CA ASN A 207 10.80 0.07 23.93
C ASN A 207 10.37 1.54 24.01
N TYR A 208 10.47 2.30 22.91
CA TYR A 208 10.33 3.77 22.93
C TYR A 208 9.03 4.29 22.30
N ILE A 209 8.24 3.42 21.64
CA ILE A 209 6.95 3.80 21.08
C ILE A 209 5.83 2.90 21.59
N PHE A 210 5.93 1.57 21.37
CA PHE A 210 4.83 0.67 21.71
C PHE A 210 4.59 0.58 23.23
N GLN A 211 5.62 0.35 24.00
CA GLN A 211 5.50 0.23 25.46
C GLN A 211 4.99 1.54 26.11
N PRO A 212 5.52 2.73 25.83
CA PRO A 212 5.00 3.97 26.41
C PRO A 212 3.54 4.28 26.01
N LEU A 213 3.09 3.83 24.85
CA LEU A 213 1.73 4.02 24.38
C LEU A 213 0.76 2.88 24.79
N ASP A 214 1.20 1.95 25.67
CA ASP A 214 0.37 0.80 26.08
C ASP A 214 -0.12 -0.04 24.88
N MET A 215 0.73 -0.20 23.85
CA MET A 215 0.46 -0.95 22.63
C MET A 215 0.91 -2.41 22.78
N THR A 216 0.17 -3.17 23.59
CA THR A 216 0.55 -4.51 24.05
C THR A 216 0.34 -5.62 23.02
N ASP A 217 -0.47 -5.35 21.99
CA ASP A 217 -0.76 -6.24 20.86
C ASP A 217 -0.16 -5.70 19.55
N SER A 218 1.02 -5.08 19.69
CA SER A 218 1.80 -4.51 18.60
C SER A 218 3.20 -5.07 18.57
N TYR A 219 3.72 -5.38 17.40
CA TYR A 219 4.97 -6.10 17.21
C TYR A 219 5.78 -5.46 16.08
N ALA A 220 7.05 -5.23 16.35
CA ALA A 220 7.99 -4.73 15.34
C ALA A 220 8.71 -5.87 14.60
N ASP A 221 8.46 -7.11 14.97
CA ASP A 221 8.85 -8.32 14.25
C ASP A 221 7.62 -9.12 13.81
N PRO A 222 7.39 -9.30 12.48
CA PRO A 222 6.26 -10.08 11.97
C PRO A 222 6.25 -11.55 12.39
N SER A 223 7.38 -12.16 12.73
CA SER A 223 7.41 -13.54 13.22
C SER A 223 6.84 -13.61 14.63
N THR A 224 7.24 -12.72 15.50
CA THR A 224 6.68 -12.57 16.86
C THR A 224 5.17 -12.26 16.81
N ALA A 225 4.74 -11.41 15.87
CA ALA A 225 3.31 -11.16 15.68
C ALA A 225 2.52 -12.42 15.31
N ARG A 226 3.08 -13.30 14.45
CA ARG A 226 2.44 -14.58 14.08
C ARG A 226 2.28 -15.52 15.30
N GLU A 227 3.28 -15.58 16.15
CA GLU A 227 3.23 -16.39 17.39
C GLU A 227 2.21 -15.85 18.39
N ASN A 228 1.90 -14.55 18.33
CA ASN A 228 0.99 -13.84 19.22
C ASN A 228 -0.35 -13.49 18.56
N GLY A 229 -0.81 -14.29 17.61
CA GLY A 229 -2.19 -14.19 17.12
C GLY A 229 -2.42 -13.20 16.00
N LEU A 230 -1.39 -12.86 15.20
CA LEU A 230 -1.57 -12.13 13.94
C LEU A 230 -2.73 -12.74 13.14
N ALA A 231 -3.62 -11.91 12.62
CA ALA A 231 -4.65 -12.38 11.70
C ALA A 231 -4.00 -13.02 10.47
N SER A 232 -4.55 -14.11 9.94
CA SER A 232 -4.15 -14.64 8.64
C SER A 232 -4.48 -13.64 7.54
N GLY A 233 -3.53 -13.40 6.63
CA GLY A 233 -3.72 -12.46 5.54
C GLY A 233 -4.12 -13.16 4.25
N TYR A 234 -5.07 -12.57 3.52
CA TYR A 234 -5.66 -13.15 2.34
C TYR A 234 -5.41 -12.30 1.09
N GLN A 235 -5.16 -12.96 -0.03
CA GLN A 235 -5.11 -12.34 -1.35
C GLN A 235 -6.12 -12.98 -2.29
N THR A 236 -6.56 -12.22 -3.28
CA THR A 236 -7.42 -12.74 -4.32
C THR A 236 -6.61 -13.41 -5.42
N VAL A 237 -6.86 -14.70 -5.65
CA VAL A 237 -6.29 -15.50 -6.73
C VAL A 237 -7.42 -15.90 -7.68
N PHE A 238 -7.48 -15.31 -8.86
CA PHE A 238 -8.57 -15.50 -9.84
C PHE A 238 -9.99 -15.27 -9.27
N GLY A 239 -10.14 -14.31 -8.35
CA GLY A 239 -11.42 -13.99 -7.71
C GLY A 239 -11.73 -14.81 -6.47
N LYS A 240 -10.84 -15.71 -6.02
CA LYS A 240 -10.99 -16.47 -4.78
C LYS A 240 -10.01 -15.98 -3.73
N LEU A 241 -10.48 -15.77 -2.52
CA LEU A 241 -9.61 -15.47 -1.37
C LEU A 241 -8.80 -16.71 -0.99
N MET A 242 -7.50 -16.52 -0.83
CA MET A 242 -6.57 -17.56 -0.41
C MET A 242 -5.63 -16.98 0.66
N GLU A 243 -5.40 -17.73 1.74
CA GLU A 243 -4.39 -17.37 2.73
C GLU A 243 -3.01 -17.39 2.07
N ILE A 244 -2.25 -16.31 2.25
CA ILE A 244 -0.87 -16.17 1.77
C ILE A 244 0.01 -15.77 2.95
N LYS A 245 1.14 -16.42 3.09
CA LYS A 245 2.14 -16.13 4.13
C LYS A 245 3.44 -15.64 3.46
N PRO A 246 3.54 -14.35 3.13
CA PRO A 246 4.74 -13.84 2.51
C PRO A 246 5.93 -13.92 3.46
N ASP A 247 7.11 -14.21 2.91
CA ASP A 247 8.36 -14.04 3.62
C ASP A 247 8.70 -12.54 3.66
N ILE A 248 8.88 -12.00 4.86
CA ILE A 248 9.09 -10.58 5.11
C ILE A 248 10.52 -10.37 5.58
N SER A 249 11.28 -9.59 4.82
CA SER A 249 12.62 -9.17 5.25
C SER A 249 12.52 -8.20 6.44
N PRO A 250 13.31 -8.39 7.52
CA PRO A 250 13.36 -7.45 8.64
C PRO A 250 13.70 -6.02 8.21
N ALA A 251 14.55 -5.85 7.20
CA ALA A 251 14.91 -4.54 6.67
C ALA A 251 13.73 -3.75 6.08
N LEU A 252 12.64 -4.41 5.71
CA LEU A 252 11.46 -3.77 5.12
C LEU A 252 10.39 -3.41 6.17
N VAL A 253 10.54 -3.87 7.41
CA VAL A 253 9.58 -3.58 8.50
C VAL A 253 9.36 -2.09 8.69
N PRO A 254 10.40 -1.22 8.68
CA PRO A 254 10.24 0.22 8.81
C PRO A 254 9.38 0.86 7.71
N ALA A 255 9.35 0.25 6.54
CA ALA A 255 8.62 0.76 5.38
C ALA A 255 7.18 0.24 5.29
N GLY A 256 6.86 -0.93 5.93
CA GLY A 256 5.53 -1.46 5.69
C GLY A 256 5.13 -2.76 6.37
N TYR A 257 5.81 -3.21 7.42
CA TYR A 257 5.50 -4.53 8.00
C TYR A 257 5.49 -4.55 9.54
N LEU A 258 5.31 -3.41 10.20
CA LEU A 258 4.89 -3.42 11.61
C LEU A 258 3.52 -4.09 11.72
N ALA A 259 3.29 -4.77 12.82
CA ALA A 259 1.98 -5.34 13.14
C ALA A 259 1.40 -4.64 14.37
N ALA A 260 0.10 -4.36 14.36
CA ALA A 260 -0.59 -3.78 15.51
C ALA A 260 -2.08 -4.13 15.51
N SER A 261 -2.69 -4.05 16.69
CA SER A 261 -4.13 -4.15 16.87
C SER A 261 -4.83 -2.80 16.64
N ALA A 262 -6.14 -2.84 16.37
CA ALA A 262 -6.93 -1.60 16.23
C ALA A 262 -6.97 -0.81 17.55
N ARG A 263 -7.03 -1.51 18.70
CA ARG A 263 -6.92 -0.87 20.01
C ARG A 263 -5.62 -0.10 20.14
N ASP A 264 -4.50 -0.73 19.87
CA ASP A 264 -3.18 -0.12 20.03
C ASP A 264 -2.97 1.04 19.05
N MET A 265 -3.44 0.88 17.81
CA MET A 265 -3.39 1.96 16.83
C MET A 265 -4.25 3.17 17.23
N THR A 266 -5.34 2.99 18.00
CA THR A 266 -6.07 4.13 18.58
C THR A 266 -5.25 4.85 19.66
N HIS A 267 -4.40 4.15 20.41
CA HIS A 267 -3.46 4.79 21.36
C HIS A 267 -2.42 5.62 20.63
N PHE A 268 -1.82 5.08 19.56
CA PHE A 268 -0.91 5.84 18.69
C PHE A 268 -1.61 7.06 18.09
N LEU A 269 -2.82 6.88 17.55
CA LEU A 269 -3.61 7.96 16.96
C LEU A 269 -3.92 9.05 17.99
N LEU A 270 -4.35 8.69 19.20
CA LEU A 270 -4.56 9.63 20.30
C LEU A 270 -3.30 10.42 20.64
N SER A 271 -2.13 9.77 20.67
CA SER A 271 -0.88 10.45 20.91
C SER A 271 -0.58 11.49 19.81
N GLN A 272 -0.81 11.14 18.55
CA GLN A 272 -0.60 12.04 17.42
C GLN A 272 -1.57 13.23 17.42
N MET A 273 -2.82 13.03 17.83
CA MET A 273 -3.82 14.09 17.98
C MET A 273 -3.58 14.98 19.19
N ASN A 274 -2.85 14.49 20.20
CA ASN A 274 -2.54 15.21 21.46
C ASN A 274 -1.08 15.65 21.56
N GLY A 275 -0.45 16.04 20.44
CA GLY A 275 0.90 16.58 20.44
C GLY A 275 1.97 15.62 20.99
N GLY A 276 1.84 14.33 20.71
CA GLY A 276 2.78 13.29 21.10
C GLY A 276 2.54 12.68 22.49
N GLN A 277 1.42 13.03 23.15
CA GLN A 277 1.10 12.57 24.50
C GLN A 277 -0.05 11.56 24.51
N TYR A 278 0.12 10.50 25.28
CA TYR A 278 -0.93 9.53 25.57
C TYR A 278 -0.91 9.21 27.07
N ARG A 279 -2.00 9.51 27.80
CA ARG A 279 -2.06 9.44 29.25
C ARG A 279 -0.89 10.21 29.86
N ASP A 280 -0.07 9.55 30.71
CA ASP A 280 1.08 10.15 31.38
C ASP A 280 2.39 10.04 30.55
N ALA A 281 2.36 9.37 29.40
CA ALA A 281 3.53 9.20 28.54
C ALA A 281 3.60 10.27 27.45
N THR A 282 4.81 10.74 27.18
CA THR A 282 5.14 11.64 26.07
C THR A 282 6.14 10.93 25.16
N VAL A 283 5.73 10.52 23.97
CA VAL A 283 6.62 9.86 23.01
C VAL A 283 7.30 10.86 22.08
N LEU A 284 6.74 12.07 21.94
CA LEU A 284 7.29 13.14 21.12
C LEU A 284 6.80 14.49 21.67
N SER A 285 7.57 15.56 21.46
CA SER A 285 7.11 16.91 21.80
C SER A 285 6.00 17.39 20.87
N ALA A 286 5.15 18.30 21.34
CA ALA A 286 4.11 18.91 20.53
C ALA A 286 4.68 19.67 19.31
N ALA A 287 5.88 20.24 19.44
CA ALA A 287 6.57 20.91 18.34
C ALA A 287 6.94 19.93 17.23
N SER A 288 7.52 18.79 17.58
CA SER A 288 7.91 17.74 16.60
C SER A 288 6.69 17.06 15.99
N THR A 289 5.66 16.77 16.79
CA THR A 289 4.38 16.24 16.27
C THR A 289 3.76 17.19 15.26
N GLY A 290 3.70 18.50 15.59
CA GLY A 290 3.19 19.51 14.66
C GLY A 290 4.05 19.66 13.39
N LEU A 291 5.39 19.46 13.50
CA LEU A 291 6.27 19.43 12.33
C LEU A 291 6.00 18.23 11.43
N MET A 292 5.75 17.05 12.00
CA MET A 292 5.40 15.85 11.22
C MET A 292 4.11 16.02 10.43
N GLN A 293 3.14 16.68 11.01
CA GLN A 293 1.77 16.85 10.50
C GLN A 293 1.57 18.10 9.64
N ARG A 294 2.64 18.88 9.44
CA ARG A 294 2.56 20.18 8.78
C ARG A 294 2.14 20.02 7.32
N TYR A 295 1.00 20.62 6.96
CA TYR A 295 0.60 20.80 5.58
C TYR A 295 1.44 21.89 4.91
N GLU A 296 1.89 21.61 3.70
CA GLU A 296 2.60 22.56 2.83
C GLU A 296 2.07 22.47 1.41
N ALA A 297 1.58 23.58 0.86
CA ALA A 297 1.01 23.60 -0.48
C ALA A 297 2.04 23.13 -1.54
N GLY A 298 1.63 22.22 -2.40
CA GLY A 298 2.52 21.59 -3.40
C GLY A 298 3.27 20.35 -2.90
N PHE A 299 3.23 20.06 -1.59
CA PHE A 299 3.82 18.85 -1.00
C PHE A 299 2.76 18.09 -0.21
N PRO A 300 2.22 16.99 -0.76
CA PRO A 300 1.12 16.26 -0.12
C PRO A 300 1.57 15.42 1.08
N TYR A 301 2.86 15.47 1.44
CA TYR A 301 3.45 14.60 2.46
C TYR A 301 4.31 15.41 3.43
N GLY A 302 3.98 15.31 4.73
CA GLY A 302 4.77 15.85 5.84
C GLY A 302 5.92 14.92 6.21
N LEU A 303 6.19 14.71 7.51
CA LEU A 303 7.18 13.73 7.97
C LEU A 303 6.46 12.44 8.39
N GLY A 304 6.25 11.54 7.45
CA GLY A 304 5.57 10.26 7.70
C GLY A 304 4.07 10.24 7.43
N TRP A 305 3.45 11.35 7.08
CA TRP A 305 2.02 11.50 6.92
C TRP A 305 1.65 12.14 5.59
N PHE A 306 0.61 11.68 4.94
CA PHE A 306 -0.10 12.48 3.95
C PHE A 306 -0.86 13.59 4.66
N THR A 307 -0.75 14.81 4.13
CA THR A 307 -1.32 16.00 4.77
C THR A 307 -2.09 16.85 3.77
N THR A 308 -3.27 17.29 4.19
CA THR A 308 -4.08 18.31 3.52
C THR A 308 -4.38 19.44 4.50
N SER A 309 -5.17 20.45 4.09
CA SER A 309 -5.64 21.50 4.99
C SER A 309 -6.59 20.98 6.08
N GLU A 310 -7.24 19.83 5.87
CA GLU A 310 -8.28 19.30 6.76
C GLU A 310 -7.91 17.97 7.38
N TRP A 311 -7.11 17.15 6.67
CA TRP A 311 -6.83 15.77 7.03
C TRP A 311 -5.35 15.43 7.07
N ILE A 312 -5.00 14.60 8.02
CA ILE A 312 -3.72 13.94 8.17
C ILE A 312 -4.01 12.44 8.11
N SER A 313 -3.36 11.71 7.20
CA SER A 313 -3.70 10.30 6.98
C SER A 313 -2.52 9.49 6.49
N HIS A 314 -2.62 8.18 6.61
CA HIS A 314 -1.79 7.24 5.90
C HIS A 314 -2.56 5.95 5.63
N GLY A 315 -2.62 5.56 4.35
CA GLY A 315 -3.04 4.22 3.94
C GLY A 315 -1.87 3.25 3.90
N GLY A 316 -2.13 1.98 4.10
CA GLY A 316 -1.10 0.94 4.13
C GLY A 316 -1.52 -0.31 3.37
N ASP A 317 -0.73 -0.67 2.36
CA ASP A 317 -0.87 -1.89 1.58
C ASP A 317 0.32 -2.82 1.83
N ALA A 318 0.06 -3.99 2.34
CA ALA A 318 0.92 -5.15 2.24
C ALA A 318 0.34 -6.11 1.20
N GLU A 319 0.95 -7.26 0.96
CA GLU A 319 0.46 -8.21 -0.05
C GLU A 319 -0.98 -8.66 0.23
N ASN A 320 -1.30 -8.85 1.52
CA ASN A 320 -2.49 -9.53 2.00
C ASN A 320 -3.13 -8.84 3.22
N TYR A 321 -2.79 -7.56 3.45
CA TYR A 321 -3.40 -6.69 4.47
C TYR A 321 -3.55 -5.28 3.93
N HIS A 322 -4.59 -4.62 4.40
CA HIS A 322 -4.79 -3.20 4.19
C HIS A 322 -5.08 -2.51 5.52
N ALA A 323 -4.56 -1.30 5.68
CA ALA A 323 -4.79 -0.48 6.87
C ALA A 323 -4.98 0.98 6.47
N ASP A 324 -5.86 1.68 7.19
CA ASP A 324 -6.00 3.12 7.10
C ASP A 324 -5.98 3.75 8.48
N VAL A 325 -5.26 4.86 8.59
CA VAL A 325 -5.30 5.75 9.75
C VAL A 325 -5.52 7.17 9.27
N MET A 326 -6.54 7.82 9.80
CA MET A 326 -6.87 9.20 9.47
C MET A 326 -7.22 9.99 10.73
N MET A 327 -6.88 11.27 10.74
CA MET A 327 -7.31 12.23 11.77
C MET A 327 -7.57 13.60 11.15
N HIS A 328 -8.51 14.32 11.70
CA HIS A 328 -8.77 15.71 11.35
C HIS A 328 -7.68 16.62 11.94
N THR A 329 -7.29 17.66 11.21
CA THR A 329 -6.18 18.56 11.59
C THR A 329 -6.42 19.31 12.89
N ASP A 330 -7.68 19.51 13.32
CA ASP A 330 -8.06 20.11 14.59
C ASP A 330 -8.03 19.12 15.78
N GLY A 331 -7.72 17.84 15.54
CA GLY A 331 -7.70 16.81 16.57
C GLY A 331 -9.08 16.36 17.07
N SER A 332 -10.18 16.76 16.40
CA SER A 332 -11.54 16.42 16.84
C SER A 332 -11.93 14.97 16.56
N TRP A 333 -11.49 14.41 15.43
CA TRP A 333 -11.84 13.07 14.98
C TRP A 333 -10.63 12.30 14.45
N GLY A 334 -10.68 10.99 14.62
CA GLY A 334 -9.74 10.06 13.99
C GLY A 334 -10.32 8.67 13.86
N ILE A 335 -9.81 7.90 12.89
CA ILE A 335 -10.21 6.52 12.64
C ILE A 335 -9.01 5.65 12.31
N VAL A 336 -9.10 4.40 12.74
CA VAL A 336 -8.22 3.29 12.37
C VAL A 336 -9.08 2.21 11.75
N VAL A 337 -8.70 1.69 10.61
CA VAL A 337 -9.33 0.53 9.96
C VAL A 337 -8.24 -0.44 9.56
N LEU A 338 -8.33 -1.69 10.03
CA LEU A 338 -7.37 -2.76 9.76
C LEU A 338 -8.10 -3.93 9.10
N MET A 339 -7.54 -4.47 8.02
CA MET A 339 -8.14 -5.54 7.23
C MET A 339 -7.12 -6.64 6.94
N ASN A 340 -7.54 -7.90 7.00
CA ASN A 340 -6.69 -9.05 6.69
C ASN A 340 -6.80 -9.49 5.22
N THR A 341 -7.02 -8.57 4.34
CA THR A 341 -7.00 -8.81 2.88
C THR A 341 -6.48 -7.59 2.15
N ASN A 342 -5.90 -7.82 0.97
CA ASN A 342 -5.60 -6.78 0.00
C ASN A 342 -5.73 -7.32 -1.43
N ASP A 343 -6.19 -6.48 -2.35
CA ASP A 343 -6.20 -6.72 -3.79
C ASP A 343 -5.75 -5.46 -4.53
N VAL A 344 -4.44 -5.34 -4.68
CA VAL A 344 -3.79 -4.16 -5.29
C VAL A 344 -4.23 -3.93 -6.74
N LEU A 345 -4.53 -4.99 -7.50
CA LEU A 345 -4.99 -4.84 -8.88
C LEU A 345 -6.35 -4.16 -8.94
N LEU A 346 -7.28 -4.61 -8.12
CA LEU A 346 -8.65 -4.07 -8.12
C LEU A 346 -8.68 -2.66 -7.53
N THR A 347 -7.96 -2.41 -6.45
CA THR A 347 -7.84 -1.07 -5.87
C THR A 347 -7.18 -0.08 -6.83
N SER A 348 -6.18 -0.52 -7.62
CA SER A 348 -5.52 0.32 -8.63
C SER A 348 -6.39 0.61 -9.85
N LEU A 349 -7.29 -0.30 -10.23
CA LEU A 349 -8.17 -0.13 -11.40
C LEU A 349 -9.38 0.76 -11.11
N TYR A 350 -9.80 0.88 -9.85
CA TYR A 350 -11.10 1.48 -9.47
C TYR A 350 -11.01 2.65 -8.49
N GLY A 351 -9.84 3.25 -8.31
CA GLY A 351 -9.66 4.37 -7.40
C GLY A 351 -9.31 3.92 -5.97
N ASN A 352 -9.82 4.60 -4.94
CA ASN A 352 -9.38 4.40 -3.56
C ASN A 352 -9.73 3.05 -2.92
N GLY A 353 -10.53 2.20 -3.56
CA GLY A 353 -10.84 0.85 -3.11
C GLY A 353 -11.23 0.76 -1.62
N TYR A 354 -10.36 0.17 -0.80
CA TYR A 354 -10.59 0.03 0.64
C TYR A 354 -10.60 1.38 1.39
N GLY A 355 -9.87 2.39 0.93
CA GLY A 355 -9.87 3.73 1.52
C GLY A 355 -11.25 4.39 1.51
N ASP A 356 -12.09 4.11 0.50
CA ASP A 356 -13.47 4.60 0.46
C ASP A 356 -14.31 4.05 1.63
N LEU A 357 -14.03 2.82 2.09
CA LEU A 357 -14.68 2.26 3.27
C LEU A 357 -14.32 3.04 4.52
N SER A 358 -13.04 3.40 4.72
CA SER A 358 -12.58 4.17 5.87
C SER A 358 -13.23 5.55 5.92
N PHE A 359 -13.39 6.24 4.77
CA PHE A 359 -14.15 7.50 4.69
C PHE A 359 -15.62 7.33 5.03
N ARG A 360 -16.30 6.30 4.50
CA ARG A 360 -17.71 6.02 4.82
C ARG A 360 -17.92 5.70 6.30
N LEU A 361 -16.99 4.97 6.90
CA LEU A 361 -17.05 4.65 8.33
C LEU A 361 -16.87 5.90 9.21
N LEU A 362 -15.96 6.80 8.82
CA LEU A 362 -15.80 8.07 9.53
C LEU A 362 -17.04 8.96 9.40
N GLU A 363 -17.67 8.99 8.22
CA GLU A 363 -18.94 9.69 8.00
C GLU A 363 -20.08 9.08 8.84
N ALA A 364 -20.18 7.76 8.89
CA ALA A 364 -21.15 7.06 9.72
C ALA A 364 -20.96 7.36 11.22
N ALA A 365 -19.71 7.48 11.67
CA ALA A 365 -19.38 7.86 13.04
C ALA A 365 -19.75 9.31 13.36
N GLY A 366 -19.65 10.23 12.39
CA GLY A 366 -19.84 11.68 12.54
C GLY A 366 -21.26 12.22 12.28
N ASN A 367 -22.29 11.37 12.06
CA ASN A 367 -23.66 11.76 11.66
C ASN A 367 -23.80 12.39 10.25
N GLY A 368 -23.02 11.94 9.27
CA GLY A 368 -23.39 12.07 7.86
C GLY A 368 -23.18 13.44 7.18
N SER A 369 -22.33 14.33 7.70
CA SER A 369 -22.17 15.66 7.08
C SER A 369 -20.75 15.99 6.59
N LEU A 370 -19.77 15.12 6.82
CA LEU A 370 -18.36 15.47 6.62
C LEU A 370 -17.83 15.24 5.19
N PHE A 371 -18.40 14.32 4.40
CA PHE A 371 -17.74 13.85 3.17
C PHE A 371 -18.65 13.59 1.95
N SER A 372 -19.89 14.00 1.94
CA SER A 372 -20.87 13.67 0.87
C SER A 372 -20.44 14.04 -0.57
N SER A 373 -19.35 14.81 -0.73
CA SER A 373 -18.84 15.24 -2.03
C SER A 373 -17.67 14.38 -2.58
N LEU A 374 -17.13 13.45 -1.78
CA LEU A 374 -15.94 12.67 -2.15
C LEU A 374 -16.25 11.18 -2.42
N LEU A 375 -17.47 10.72 -2.14
CA LEU A 375 -17.85 9.31 -2.31
C LEU A 375 -18.03 8.99 -3.81
N ILE A 376 -17.08 8.24 -4.36
CA ILE A 376 -17.25 7.54 -5.64
C ILE A 376 -18.01 6.24 -5.33
N GLU A 377 -19.07 5.92 -6.08
CA GLU A 377 -19.76 4.64 -5.89
C GLU A 377 -18.77 3.47 -6.05
N PRO A 378 -18.64 2.60 -5.04
CA PRO A 378 -17.68 1.51 -5.08
C PRO A 378 -18.05 0.54 -6.22
N VAL A 379 -17.10 0.28 -7.10
CA VAL A 379 -17.26 -0.79 -8.09
C VAL A 379 -17.17 -2.12 -7.33
N LYS A 380 -18.27 -2.85 -7.34
CA LYS A 380 -18.35 -4.13 -6.62
C LYS A 380 -17.32 -5.12 -7.16
N PHE A 381 -16.44 -5.57 -6.31
CA PHE A 381 -15.37 -6.52 -6.59
C PHE A 381 -15.82 -7.74 -7.40
N GLY A 382 -16.97 -8.33 -7.04
CA GLY A 382 -17.55 -9.47 -7.72
C GLY A 382 -17.97 -9.21 -9.18
N ALA A 383 -18.11 -7.94 -9.60
CA ALA A 383 -18.56 -7.63 -10.95
C ALA A 383 -17.44 -7.79 -11.99
N ILE A 384 -16.16 -7.68 -11.63
CA ILE A 384 -15.05 -7.57 -12.58
C ILE A 384 -14.23 -8.85 -12.68
N ALA A 385 -14.02 -9.56 -11.58
CA ALA A 385 -13.29 -10.83 -11.57
C ALA A 385 -13.75 -11.81 -12.68
N PRO A 386 -15.07 -11.98 -12.96
CA PRO A 386 -15.53 -12.82 -14.05
C PRO A 386 -15.05 -12.37 -15.43
N TYR A 387 -15.01 -11.04 -15.69
CA TYR A 387 -14.56 -10.52 -17.00
C TYR A 387 -13.05 -10.69 -17.19
N LEU A 388 -12.25 -10.49 -16.14
CA LEU A 388 -10.81 -10.76 -16.18
C LEU A 388 -10.55 -12.25 -16.45
N ASN A 389 -11.25 -13.14 -15.74
CA ASN A 389 -11.14 -14.58 -15.95
C ASN A 389 -11.57 -14.99 -17.37
N LEU A 390 -12.64 -14.39 -17.92
CA LEU A 390 -13.10 -14.63 -19.29
C LEU A 390 -12.04 -14.18 -20.31
N GLY A 391 -11.42 -13.01 -20.10
CA GLY A 391 -10.32 -12.50 -20.93
C GLY A 391 -9.12 -13.46 -20.93
N ILE A 392 -8.70 -13.94 -19.76
CA ILE A 392 -7.61 -14.92 -19.63
C ILE A 392 -7.99 -16.24 -20.32
N ALA A 393 -9.22 -16.72 -20.15
CA ALA A 393 -9.71 -17.93 -20.82
C ALA A 393 -9.70 -17.78 -22.36
N ALA A 394 -10.12 -16.63 -22.89
CA ALA A 394 -10.07 -16.35 -24.33
C ALA A 394 -8.62 -16.36 -24.87
N LEU A 395 -7.67 -15.76 -24.15
CA LEU A 395 -6.25 -15.80 -24.50
C LEU A 395 -5.68 -17.23 -24.44
N ALA A 396 -6.05 -18.02 -23.45
CA ALA A 396 -5.65 -19.42 -23.34
C ALA A 396 -6.21 -20.27 -24.48
N ILE A 397 -7.47 -20.07 -24.88
CA ILE A 397 -8.08 -20.73 -26.04
C ILE A 397 -7.34 -20.33 -27.33
N TRP A 398 -7.02 -19.05 -27.51
CA TRP A 398 -6.21 -18.58 -28.64
C TRP A 398 -4.83 -19.25 -28.69
N LEU A 399 -4.16 -19.38 -27.55
CA LEU A 399 -2.87 -20.05 -27.43
C LEU A 399 -2.97 -21.53 -27.83
N ILE A 400 -3.99 -22.25 -27.31
CA ILE A 400 -4.25 -23.66 -27.66
C ILE A 400 -4.49 -23.80 -29.17
N TRP A 401 -5.26 -22.89 -29.77
CA TRP A 401 -5.51 -22.88 -31.21
C TRP A 401 -4.23 -22.59 -32.00
N SER A 402 -3.35 -21.71 -31.54
CA SER A 402 -2.05 -21.45 -32.13
C SER A 402 -1.16 -22.69 -32.09
N LEU A 403 -1.10 -23.38 -30.95
CA LEU A 403 -0.41 -24.69 -30.84
C LEU A 403 -1.00 -25.78 -31.76
N TYR A 404 -2.32 -25.86 -31.83
CA TYR A 404 -2.99 -26.82 -32.74
C TYR A 404 -2.62 -26.58 -34.22
N ARG A 405 -2.57 -25.30 -34.64
CA ARG A 405 -2.12 -24.93 -36.00
C ARG A 405 -0.69 -25.36 -36.28
N LEU A 406 0.19 -25.30 -35.26
CA LEU A 406 1.59 -25.67 -35.34
C LEU A 406 1.75 -27.19 -35.62
N VAL A 407 0.92 -28.03 -34.99
CA VAL A 407 0.94 -29.49 -35.14
C VAL A 407 0.20 -29.97 -36.37
N GLY A 408 -0.96 -29.35 -36.69
CA GLY A 408 -1.93 -29.84 -37.68
C GLY A 408 -1.93 -29.09 -39.02
N GLY A 409 -1.05 -28.12 -39.24
CA GLY A 409 -1.03 -27.30 -40.46
C GLY A 409 -0.78 -28.15 -41.74
N PRO A 410 -1.52 -27.91 -42.84
CA PRO A 410 -1.41 -28.69 -44.06
C PRO A 410 0.01 -28.64 -44.67
N ASN A 411 0.46 -29.79 -45.15
CA ASN A 411 1.78 -29.98 -45.82
C ASN A 411 1.92 -29.24 -47.18
N SER A 412 1.11 -28.22 -47.44
CA SER A 412 1.08 -27.49 -48.72
C SER A 412 2.04 -26.33 -48.79
N ALA A 413 3.35 -26.61 -48.73
CA ALA A 413 4.40 -25.61 -48.94
C ALA A 413 4.71 -25.30 -50.43
N ARG A 414 3.73 -25.55 -51.37
CA ARG A 414 4.05 -25.41 -52.79
C ARG A 414 3.87 -24.02 -53.42
N HIS A 415 3.29 -23.04 -52.73
CA HIS A 415 3.23 -21.65 -53.19
C HIS A 415 3.26 -20.66 -52.06
N VAL A 416 4.32 -19.87 -51.95
CA VAL A 416 4.37 -18.67 -51.10
C VAL A 416 3.51 -17.59 -51.73
N SER A 417 2.22 -17.57 -51.39
CA SER A 417 1.31 -16.54 -51.87
C SER A 417 1.47 -15.25 -51.06
N LYS A 418 1.18 -14.07 -51.68
CA LYS A 418 1.15 -12.78 -50.95
C LYS A 418 0.30 -12.86 -49.66
N TRP A 419 -0.72 -13.68 -49.65
CA TRP A 419 -1.59 -13.93 -48.49
C TRP A 419 -0.84 -14.63 -47.34
N LEU A 420 0.07 -15.56 -47.61
CA LEU A 420 0.92 -16.22 -46.62
C LEU A 420 1.90 -15.24 -45.98
N ILE A 421 2.42 -14.29 -46.74
CA ILE A 421 3.32 -13.21 -46.22
C ILE A 421 2.53 -12.29 -45.30
N VAL A 422 1.35 -11.80 -45.73
CA VAL A 422 0.48 -10.92 -44.94
C VAL A 422 0.05 -11.64 -43.63
N ARG A 423 -0.35 -12.90 -43.73
CA ARG A 423 -0.71 -13.71 -42.57
C ARG A 423 0.48 -13.92 -41.62
N GLY A 424 1.66 -14.24 -42.15
CA GLY A 424 2.89 -14.40 -41.37
C GLY A 424 3.25 -13.10 -40.64
N SER A 425 3.17 -11.95 -41.32
CA SER A 425 3.43 -10.64 -40.70
C SER A 425 2.40 -10.32 -39.61
N LEU A 426 1.11 -10.60 -39.82
CA LEU A 426 0.09 -10.37 -38.82
C LEU A 426 0.28 -11.25 -37.56
N LEU A 427 0.61 -12.54 -37.76
CA LEU A 427 0.93 -13.46 -36.66
C LEU A 427 2.18 -13.02 -35.90
N THR A 428 3.21 -12.52 -36.59
CA THR A 428 4.38 -11.95 -35.92
C THR A 428 4.02 -10.75 -35.04
N VAL A 429 3.12 -9.87 -35.49
CA VAL A 429 2.63 -8.75 -34.67
C VAL A 429 1.90 -9.26 -33.43
N ILE A 430 0.96 -10.19 -33.62
CA ILE A 430 0.09 -10.68 -32.52
C ILE A 430 0.86 -11.58 -31.54
N ASP A 431 1.66 -12.52 -32.04
CA ASP A 431 2.27 -13.58 -31.21
C ASP A 431 3.67 -13.19 -30.71
N LEU A 432 4.32 -12.13 -31.23
CA LEU A 432 5.63 -11.66 -30.79
C LEU A 432 5.59 -10.19 -30.33
N ILE A 433 5.24 -9.25 -31.22
CA ILE A 433 5.46 -7.82 -30.99
C ILE A 433 4.54 -7.32 -29.86
N VAL A 434 3.26 -7.62 -29.91
CA VAL A 434 2.28 -7.19 -28.88
C VAL A 434 2.62 -7.79 -27.51
N PRO A 435 2.86 -9.12 -27.36
CA PRO A 435 3.27 -9.71 -26.09
C PRO A 435 4.60 -9.13 -25.56
N LEU A 436 5.58 -8.92 -26.43
CA LEU A 436 6.87 -8.36 -26.02
C LEU A 436 6.72 -6.92 -25.51
N LEU A 437 5.99 -6.07 -26.24
CA LEU A 437 5.70 -4.69 -25.80
C LEU A 437 4.93 -4.68 -24.50
N PHE A 438 3.94 -5.57 -24.34
CA PHE A 438 3.21 -5.71 -23.08
C PHE A 438 4.14 -6.08 -21.91
N LEU A 439 5.00 -7.09 -22.08
CA LEU A 439 5.92 -7.52 -21.03
C LEU A 439 6.91 -6.42 -20.62
N LEU A 440 7.30 -5.54 -21.55
CA LEU A 440 8.21 -4.41 -21.29
C LEU A 440 7.47 -3.20 -20.70
N GLN A 441 6.30 -2.86 -21.23
CA GLN A 441 5.60 -1.62 -20.87
C GLN A 441 4.74 -1.77 -19.60
N PHE A 442 4.10 -2.92 -19.40
CA PHE A 442 3.20 -3.12 -18.26
C PHE A 442 3.86 -2.87 -16.88
N PRO A 443 5.10 -3.33 -16.59
CA PRO A 443 5.79 -3.00 -15.35
C PRO A 443 6.04 -1.51 -15.17
N VAL A 444 6.30 -0.78 -16.27
CA VAL A 444 6.53 0.68 -16.26
C VAL A 444 5.22 1.41 -15.91
N GLU A 445 4.12 1.05 -16.54
CA GLU A 445 2.79 1.61 -16.27
C GLU A 445 2.32 1.30 -14.83
N MET A 446 2.58 0.08 -14.37
CA MET A 446 2.31 -0.30 -12.98
C MET A 446 3.30 0.33 -11.99
N GLY A 447 4.38 0.96 -12.44
CA GLY A 447 5.44 1.51 -11.59
C GLY A 447 6.11 0.47 -10.69
N ALA A 448 6.16 -0.81 -11.11
CA ALA A 448 6.72 -1.91 -10.32
C ALA A 448 7.29 -3.03 -11.22
N PRO A 449 8.42 -3.67 -10.89
CA PRO A 449 8.94 -4.80 -11.65
C PRO A 449 8.03 -6.04 -11.53
N TRP A 450 8.12 -6.95 -12.50
CA TRP A 450 7.32 -8.17 -12.52
C TRP A 450 7.39 -8.97 -11.21
N ARG A 451 8.56 -9.07 -10.58
CA ARG A 451 8.71 -9.77 -9.29
C ARG A 451 7.78 -9.23 -8.21
N THR A 452 7.59 -7.91 -8.16
CA THR A 452 6.68 -7.24 -7.22
C THR A 452 5.23 -7.42 -7.65
N ILE A 453 4.93 -7.27 -8.95
CA ILE A 453 3.58 -7.49 -9.50
C ILE A 453 3.12 -8.91 -9.19
N LEU A 454 3.95 -9.94 -9.42
CA LEU A 454 3.60 -11.34 -9.16
C LEU A 454 3.34 -11.61 -7.67
N ARG A 455 4.04 -10.91 -6.77
CA ARG A 455 3.89 -11.02 -5.33
C ARG A 455 2.60 -10.36 -4.83
N PHE A 456 2.28 -9.17 -5.35
CA PHE A 456 1.13 -8.37 -4.92
C PHE A 456 -0.16 -8.70 -5.70
N VAL A 457 -0.07 -9.34 -6.86
CA VAL A 457 -1.21 -9.70 -7.71
C VAL A 457 -1.09 -11.17 -8.13
N PRO A 458 -1.22 -12.12 -7.20
CA PRO A 458 -1.15 -13.54 -7.54
C PRO A 458 -2.33 -13.96 -8.43
N GLY A 459 -2.15 -15.04 -9.19
CA GLY A 459 -3.15 -15.50 -10.15
C GLY A 459 -3.18 -14.66 -11.41
N TRP A 460 -3.86 -13.53 -11.39
CA TRP A 460 -3.96 -12.64 -12.57
C TRP A 460 -2.61 -12.10 -13.02
N GLY A 461 -1.76 -11.65 -12.11
CA GLY A 461 -0.39 -11.22 -12.44
C GLY A 461 0.42 -12.34 -13.08
N HIS A 462 0.32 -13.56 -12.56
CA HIS A 462 0.97 -14.72 -13.16
C HIS A 462 0.44 -15.01 -14.56
N ALA A 463 -0.87 -14.94 -14.77
CA ALA A 463 -1.47 -15.12 -16.09
C ALA A 463 -1.02 -14.04 -17.09
N LEU A 464 -1.02 -12.76 -16.65
CA LEU A 464 -0.55 -11.62 -17.44
C LEU A 464 0.95 -11.72 -17.80
N PHE A 465 1.75 -12.40 -17.02
CA PHE A 465 3.16 -12.65 -17.32
C PHE A 465 3.35 -13.90 -18.20
N ILE A 466 2.75 -15.04 -17.83
CA ILE A 466 2.97 -16.35 -18.48
C ILE A 466 2.36 -16.41 -19.88
N ILE A 467 1.14 -15.90 -20.07
CA ILE A 467 0.45 -15.99 -21.36
C ILE A 467 1.22 -15.28 -22.48
N PRO A 468 1.67 -14.03 -22.32
CA PRO A 468 2.53 -13.38 -23.33
C PRO A 468 3.82 -14.13 -23.60
N MET A 469 4.48 -14.68 -22.57
CA MET A 469 5.68 -15.52 -22.75
C MET A 469 5.40 -16.76 -23.59
N LEU A 470 4.25 -17.41 -23.37
CA LEU A 470 3.85 -18.58 -24.17
C LEU A 470 3.55 -18.22 -25.64
N PHE A 471 2.96 -17.05 -25.93
CA PHE A 471 2.79 -16.59 -27.32
C PHE A 471 4.13 -16.39 -28.01
N ILE A 472 5.10 -15.72 -27.36
CA ILE A 472 6.46 -15.57 -27.89
C ILE A 472 7.10 -16.94 -28.15
N PHE A 473 6.95 -17.88 -27.20
CA PHE A 473 7.47 -19.23 -27.35
C PHE A 473 6.87 -19.99 -28.55
N VAL A 474 5.53 -19.91 -28.75
CA VAL A 474 4.85 -20.51 -29.90
C VAL A 474 5.37 -19.91 -31.21
N TRP A 475 5.53 -18.58 -31.27
CA TRP A 475 6.10 -17.89 -32.44
C TRP A 475 7.52 -18.39 -32.77
N LEU A 476 8.38 -18.55 -31.75
CA LEU A 476 9.73 -19.08 -31.91
C LEU A 476 9.70 -20.52 -32.45
N LEU A 477 8.81 -21.37 -31.93
CA LEU A 477 8.64 -22.74 -32.42
C LEU A 477 8.15 -22.79 -33.88
N GLU A 478 7.22 -21.92 -34.26
CA GLU A 478 6.76 -21.78 -35.65
C GLU A 478 7.94 -21.43 -36.58
N GLY A 479 8.77 -20.47 -36.18
CA GLY A 479 9.97 -20.07 -36.94
C GLY A 479 10.98 -21.21 -37.08
N LEU A 480 11.27 -21.93 -36.00
CA LEU A 480 12.18 -23.09 -36.03
C LEU A 480 11.69 -24.21 -36.91
N LEU A 481 10.39 -24.55 -36.83
CA LEU A 481 9.80 -25.59 -37.68
C LEU A 481 9.76 -25.19 -39.13
N LEU A 482 9.50 -23.93 -39.45
CA LEU A 482 9.57 -23.42 -40.82
C LEU A 482 10.99 -23.53 -41.37
N PHE A 483 11.99 -23.08 -40.59
CA PHE A 483 13.39 -23.19 -40.96
C PHE A 483 13.85 -24.65 -41.20
N TYR A 484 13.43 -25.59 -40.33
CA TYR A 484 13.72 -27.01 -40.49
C TYR A 484 13.07 -27.60 -41.76
N ARG A 485 11.83 -27.23 -42.06
CA ARG A 485 11.12 -27.68 -43.30
C ARG A 485 11.77 -27.13 -44.55
N LEU A 486 12.21 -25.88 -44.58
CA LEU A 486 12.94 -25.26 -45.71
C LEU A 486 14.28 -25.96 -45.97
N ARG A 487 15.09 -26.20 -44.93
CA ARG A 487 16.37 -26.94 -45.09
C ARG A 487 16.18 -28.37 -45.60
N ARG A 488 15.03 -29.03 -45.27
CA ARG A 488 14.78 -30.39 -45.74
C ARG A 488 14.32 -30.42 -47.20
N THR A 489 13.67 -29.39 -47.69
CA THR A 489 13.31 -29.21 -49.09
C THR A 489 14.52 -28.91 -49.96
N ASP A 490 15.46 -28.06 -49.54
CA ASP A 490 16.70 -27.73 -50.24
C ASP A 490 17.60 -28.99 -50.40
N ARG A 491 17.77 -29.78 -49.33
CA ARG A 491 18.52 -31.05 -49.44
C ARG A 491 17.83 -32.09 -50.33
N GLY A 492 16.52 -32.05 -50.40
CA GLY A 492 15.74 -32.91 -51.31
C GLY A 492 15.95 -32.50 -52.77
N HIS A 493 16.09 -31.25 -53.10
CA HIS A 493 16.43 -30.75 -54.46
C HIS A 493 17.87 -31.07 -54.86
N GLU A 494 18.84 -30.87 -53.97
CA GLU A 494 20.25 -31.20 -54.22
C GLU A 494 20.45 -32.74 -54.47
N VAL A 495 19.73 -33.60 -53.75
CA VAL A 495 19.75 -35.05 -53.97
C VAL A 495 19.12 -35.44 -55.30
N ILE A 496 18.10 -34.73 -55.78
CA ILE A 496 17.46 -35.00 -57.07
C ILE A 496 18.26 -34.46 -58.24
N GLU A 497 18.97 -33.32 -58.11
CA GLU A 497 19.89 -32.80 -59.13
C GLU A 497 21.18 -33.61 -59.22
N GLY A 498 21.68 -34.18 -58.12
CA GLY A 498 22.88 -35.04 -58.11
C GLY A 498 22.61 -36.48 -58.64
N LEU A 499 21.35 -36.84 -58.90
CA LEU A 499 20.94 -38.13 -59.50
C LEU A 499 20.52 -38.02 -60.98
N ARG A 500 20.61 -36.83 -61.57
CA ARG A 500 20.49 -36.55 -63.01
C ARG A 500 21.87 -36.30 -63.59
#